data_1b19076e88bc3fa5e5f8c48b7b0b67e6
#
_entry.id   1b19076e88bc3fa5e5f8c48b7b0b67e6
#
_cell.length_a   1.000
_cell.length_b   1.000
_cell.length_c   1.000
_cell.angle_alpha   90.00
_cell.angle_beta   90.00
_cell.angle_gamma   90.00
#
_symmetry.space_group_name_H-M   'P 1'
#
loop_
_entity.id
_entity.type
_entity.pdbx_description
1 polymer ?
#
loop_
_entity_poly.entity_id
_entity_poly.type
_entity_poly.pdbx_seq_one_letter_code
_entity_poly.pdbx_strand_id
1 'polypeptide(L)'
;MDDFDLQHNERTGTYVLLGDDITLIETCAAPSLPYILDGLQQLHIDLNDVKNIIVTHVHLDHAGAAGLMMEKCPNTTLYVHSRGARHMIDPTKLILGAKAVYKEDFDKLFDPILPIEEERVRIVQHGDTLKIAEERILTFYDTPGHAKHHISIHDSLTNGIFTGDTIGIYYRELANVGVELYLPSTSPSQFQPDAMIASKNHIQSMDVDTIYFGHYGASSHVTEVYNQLEHWLPIFVQTGKEVFEKYNDFDEATKALQTLLMDKISSHLTKLNVPSDHSVYNILHLDIEISAMGIIDYFTKQEKANSTIN
;
A
#
# COMPACT_ATOMS: atom_id res chain seq x y z
N MET A 1 10.16 -8.69 -6.49
CA MET A 1 11.49 -8.47 -5.85
C MET A 1 11.24 -7.99 -4.43
N ASP A 2 12.10 -8.36 -3.49
CA ASP A 2 12.04 -7.81 -2.14
C ASP A 2 12.80 -6.48 -2.13
N ASP A 3 12.15 -5.42 -1.72
CA ASP A 3 12.70 -4.07 -1.74
C ASP A 3 13.43 -3.70 -0.45
N PHE A 4 13.46 -4.63 0.51
CA PHE A 4 14.10 -4.47 1.81
C PHE A 4 13.73 -3.16 2.52
N ASP A 5 12.47 -2.79 2.42
CA ASP A 5 11.92 -1.56 2.97
C ASP A 5 12.11 -1.51 4.49
N LEU A 6 12.50 -0.34 5.00
CA LEU A 6 12.83 -0.12 6.41
C LEU A 6 13.84 -1.13 6.98
N GLN A 7 14.67 -1.75 6.12
CA GLN A 7 15.61 -2.82 6.47
C GLN A 7 14.96 -4.13 6.96
N HIS A 8 13.70 -4.35 6.54
CA HIS A 8 12.97 -5.60 6.79
C HIS A 8 12.79 -6.38 5.49
N ASN A 9 13.11 -7.69 5.55
CA ASN A 9 12.81 -8.60 4.44
C ASN A 9 11.30 -8.77 4.29
N GLU A 10 10.86 -8.94 3.05
CA GLU A 10 9.48 -9.27 2.72
C GLU A 10 8.44 -8.25 3.25
N ARG A 11 8.85 -6.95 3.40
CA ARG A 11 7.96 -5.89 3.85
C ARG A 11 7.19 -5.24 2.69
N THR A 12 7.90 -4.73 1.69
CA THR A 12 7.32 -4.24 0.43
C THR A 12 8.02 -4.88 -0.75
N GLY A 13 7.39 -4.85 -1.91
CA GLY A 13 7.97 -5.49 -3.08
C GLY A 13 7.56 -4.86 -4.39
N THR A 14 8.54 -4.77 -5.29
CA THR A 14 8.33 -4.41 -6.69
C THR A 14 8.06 -5.67 -7.51
N TYR A 15 6.96 -5.67 -8.26
CA TYR A 15 6.66 -6.75 -9.22
C TYR A 15 7.21 -6.42 -10.59
N VAL A 16 7.80 -7.42 -11.24
CA VAL A 16 8.30 -7.33 -12.62
C VAL A 16 7.43 -8.17 -13.53
N LEU A 17 6.72 -7.53 -14.42
CA LEU A 17 5.89 -8.19 -15.41
C LEU A 17 6.69 -8.31 -16.70
N LEU A 18 7.02 -9.56 -17.06
CA LEU A 18 7.70 -9.87 -18.30
C LEU A 18 6.69 -9.90 -19.44
N GLY A 19 7.01 -9.22 -20.54
CA GLY A 19 6.21 -9.09 -21.73
C GLY A 19 7.04 -8.45 -22.84
N ASP A 20 6.40 -8.00 -23.91
CA ASP A 20 7.05 -7.19 -24.96
C ASP A 20 7.51 -5.85 -24.36
N ASP A 21 6.69 -5.33 -23.43
CA ASP A 21 7.01 -4.15 -22.63
C ASP A 21 7.23 -4.56 -21.17
N ILE A 22 8.51 -4.54 -20.72
CA ILE A 22 8.84 -4.78 -19.31
C ILE A 22 8.14 -3.73 -18.44
N THR A 23 7.34 -4.20 -17.49
CA THR A 23 6.52 -3.36 -16.65
C THR A 23 6.82 -3.62 -15.18
N LEU A 24 7.05 -2.56 -14.41
CA LEU A 24 7.20 -2.62 -12.96
C LEU A 24 5.89 -2.18 -12.29
N ILE A 25 5.49 -2.87 -11.24
CA ILE A 25 4.42 -2.41 -10.35
C ILE A 25 5.03 -2.16 -8.99
N GLU A 26 4.83 -0.96 -8.46
CA GLU A 26 5.45 -0.31 -7.30
C GLU A 26 6.94 0.03 -7.50
N THR A 27 7.44 0.94 -6.68
CA THR A 27 8.83 1.36 -6.65
C THR A 27 9.38 1.52 -5.23
N CYS A 28 8.55 1.26 -4.23
CA CYS A 28 8.91 1.43 -2.82
C CYS A 28 9.44 2.84 -2.47
N ALA A 29 10.08 2.99 -1.33
CA ALA A 29 10.75 4.20 -0.87
C ALA A 29 12.12 4.39 -1.54
N ALA A 30 12.64 5.61 -1.59
CA ALA A 30 13.93 5.92 -2.23
C ALA A 30 15.11 5.08 -1.70
N PRO A 31 15.26 4.78 -0.40
CA PRO A 31 16.32 3.90 0.11
C PRO A 31 16.28 2.49 -0.44
N SER A 32 15.14 2.02 -0.97
CA SER A 32 14.97 0.69 -1.57
C SER A 32 15.47 0.59 -3.02
N LEU A 33 15.75 1.73 -3.68
CA LEU A 33 16.20 1.76 -5.07
C LEU A 33 17.37 0.79 -5.39
N PRO A 34 18.43 0.68 -4.56
CA PRO A 34 19.53 -0.25 -4.84
C PRO A 34 19.09 -1.72 -4.96
N TYR A 35 18.10 -2.13 -4.16
CA TYR A 35 17.57 -3.50 -4.18
C TYR A 35 16.73 -3.77 -5.43
N ILE A 36 15.94 -2.77 -5.88
CA ILE A 36 15.19 -2.85 -7.14
C ILE A 36 16.17 -2.98 -8.33
N LEU A 37 17.22 -2.15 -8.36
CA LEU A 37 18.23 -2.20 -9.42
C LEU A 37 18.99 -3.52 -9.44
N ASP A 38 19.38 -4.04 -8.26
CA ASP A 38 20.03 -5.35 -8.14
C ASP A 38 19.08 -6.48 -8.59
N GLY A 39 17.82 -6.45 -8.20
CA GLY A 39 16.81 -7.40 -8.67
C GLY A 39 16.62 -7.40 -10.19
N LEU A 40 16.57 -6.21 -10.82
CA LEU A 40 16.52 -6.11 -12.28
C LEU A 40 17.78 -6.67 -12.95
N GLN A 41 18.96 -6.41 -12.38
CA GLN A 41 20.22 -6.96 -12.85
C GLN A 41 20.24 -8.50 -12.75
N GLN A 42 19.77 -9.07 -11.62
CA GLN A 42 19.66 -10.53 -11.47
C GLN A 42 18.71 -11.17 -12.46
N LEU A 43 17.67 -10.45 -12.88
CA LEU A 43 16.74 -10.87 -13.92
C LEU A 43 17.28 -10.61 -15.35
N HIS A 44 18.50 -10.07 -15.48
CA HIS A 44 19.12 -9.68 -16.74
C HIS A 44 18.29 -8.68 -17.56
N ILE A 45 17.59 -7.77 -16.87
CA ILE A 45 16.78 -6.72 -17.50
C ILE A 45 17.62 -5.46 -17.64
N ASP A 46 17.75 -4.96 -18.89
CA ASP A 46 18.34 -3.64 -19.15
C ASP A 46 17.34 -2.54 -18.74
N LEU A 47 17.82 -1.51 -18.06
CA LEU A 47 16.99 -0.39 -17.61
C LEU A 47 16.35 0.38 -18.78
N ASN A 48 16.95 0.34 -19.98
CA ASN A 48 16.37 0.90 -21.20
C ASN A 48 15.16 0.09 -21.73
N ASP A 49 15.00 -1.16 -21.30
CA ASP A 49 13.90 -2.04 -21.71
C ASP A 49 12.69 -1.91 -20.80
N VAL A 50 12.83 -1.29 -19.63
CA VAL A 50 11.70 -0.96 -18.77
C VAL A 50 10.86 0.13 -19.47
N LYS A 51 9.63 -0.21 -19.85
CA LYS A 51 8.71 0.69 -20.58
C LYS A 51 7.66 1.32 -19.70
N ASN A 52 7.24 0.60 -18.68
CA ASN A 52 6.16 1.06 -17.81
C ASN A 52 6.53 0.91 -16.34
N ILE A 53 6.19 1.93 -15.55
CA ILE A 53 6.11 1.86 -14.10
C ILE A 53 4.66 2.19 -13.73
N ILE A 54 4.05 1.37 -12.90
CA ILE A 54 2.69 1.56 -12.40
C ILE A 54 2.75 1.65 -10.90
N VAL A 55 2.14 2.67 -10.30
CA VAL A 55 2.00 2.76 -8.84
C VAL A 55 0.54 2.64 -8.46
N THR A 56 0.22 1.78 -7.50
CA THR A 56 -1.16 1.59 -7.03
C THR A 56 -1.69 2.86 -6.37
N HIS A 57 -0.82 3.55 -5.66
CA HIS A 57 -1.11 4.84 -5.05
C HIS A 57 0.21 5.59 -4.77
N VAL A 58 0.13 6.84 -4.26
CA VAL A 58 1.31 7.71 -4.15
C VAL A 58 1.86 7.84 -2.72
N HIS A 59 1.56 6.92 -1.81
CA HIS A 59 2.28 6.86 -0.55
C HIS A 59 3.76 6.52 -0.83
N LEU A 60 4.66 6.99 0.03
CA LEU A 60 6.08 7.00 -0.28
C LEU A 60 6.75 5.62 -0.20
N ASP A 61 6.16 4.71 0.53
CA ASP A 61 6.53 3.30 0.58
C ASP A 61 6.09 2.49 -0.67
N HIS A 62 5.33 3.11 -1.59
CA HIS A 62 4.95 2.56 -2.89
C HIS A 62 5.52 3.34 -4.07
N ALA A 63 5.55 4.67 -3.98
CA ALA A 63 5.90 5.54 -5.10
C ALA A 63 7.11 6.45 -4.84
N GLY A 64 7.76 6.35 -3.66
CA GLY A 64 8.82 7.24 -3.25
C GLY A 64 10.04 7.21 -4.17
N ALA A 65 10.43 6.05 -4.66
CA ALA A 65 11.54 5.92 -5.60
C ALA A 65 11.15 6.09 -7.08
N ALA A 66 9.88 6.37 -7.41
CA ALA A 66 9.44 6.46 -8.81
C ALA A 66 10.24 7.49 -9.62
N GLY A 67 10.47 8.69 -9.09
CA GLY A 67 11.29 9.71 -9.75
C GLY A 67 12.73 9.25 -10.00
N LEU A 68 13.34 8.60 -9.02
CA LEU A 68 14.68 8.03 -9.14
C LEU A 68 14.73 6.89 -10.19
N MET A 69 13.72 6.02 -10.21
CA MET A 69 13.60 4.97 -11.22
C MET A 69 13.42 5.56 -12.62
N MET A 70 12.62 6.62 -12.76
CA MET A 70 12.43 7.33 -14.04
C MET A 70 13.72 7.95 -14.56
N GLU A 71 14.63 8.43 -13.69
CA GLU A 71 15.97 8.87 -14.10
C GLU A 71 16.84 7.72 -14.62
N LYS A 72 16.74 6.54 -14.01
CA LYS A 72 17.50 5.35 -14.41
C LYS A 72 16.94 4.67 -15.65
N CYS A 73 15.63 4.78 -15.89
CA CYS A 73 14.90 4.16 -16.98
C CYS A 73 14.38 5.24 -17.96
N PRO A 74 15.21 5.71 -18.92
CA PRO A 74 14.88 6.88 -19.73
C PRO A 74 13.69 6.68 -20.67
N ASN A 75 13.37 5.43 -21.01
CA ASN A 75 12.30 5.09 -21.95
C ASN A 75 10.96 4.75 -21.27
N THR A 76 10.86 5.01 -19.95
CA THR A 76 9.73 4.57 -19.13
C THR A 76 8.65 5.64 -19.04
N THR A 77 7.40 5.20 -19.00
CA THR A 77 6.21 6.00 -18.68
C THR A 77 5.67 5.57 -17.31
N LEU A 78 5.36 6.54 -16.44
CA LEU A 78 4.68 6.30 -15.17
C LEU A 78 3.16 6.31 -15.36
N TYR A 79 2.48 5.27 -14.89
CA TYR A 79 1.03 5.16 -14.84
C TYR A 79 0.52 5.35 -13.41
N VAL A 80 -0.41 6.27 -13.23
CA VAL A 80 -0.87 6.67 -11.90
C VAL A 80 -2.32 7.18 -11.95
N HIS A 81 -3.06 7.02 -10.84
CA HIS A 81 -4.39 7.58 -10.68
C HIS A 81 -4.40 9.11 -10.86
N SER A 82 -5.49 9.67 -11.42
CA SER A 82 -5.63 11.11 -11.73
C SER A 82 -5.35 12.03 -10.53
N ARG A 83 -5.78 11.63 -9.33
CA ARG A 83 -5.55 12.40 -8.10
C ARG A 83 -4.10 12.31 -7.59
N GLY A 84 -3.38 11.25 -7.98
CA GLY A 84 -1.98 11.02 -7.62
C GLY A 84 -1.01 11.76 -8.54
N ALA A 85 -1.33 11.88 -9.84
CA ALA A 85 -0.42 12.39 -10.88
C ALA A 85 0.27 13.72 -10.50
N ARG A 86 -0.49 14.69 -9.98
CA ARG A 86 0.05 15.98 -9.55
C ARG A 86 1.15 15.87 -8.49
N HIS A 87 1.09 14.83 -7.66
CA HIS A 87 2.07 14.60 -6.59
C HIS A 87 3.33 13.90 -7.09
N MET A 88 3.25 13.25 -8.24
CA MET A 88 4.42 12.68 -8.92
C MET A 88 5.14 13.75 -9.76
N ILE A 89 4.38 14.70 -10.34
CA ILE A 89 4.93 15.84 -11.10
C ILE A 89 5.53 16.89 -10.16
N ASP A 90 4.82 17.22 -9.08
CA ASP A 90 5.29 18.11 -8.01
C ASP A 90 5.08 17.47 -6.64
N PRO A 91 6.10 16.81 -6.07
CA PRO A 91 5.99 16.10 -4.82
C PRO A 91 5.97 17.00 -3.57
N THR A 92 6.04 18.31 -3.69
CA THR A 92 6.15 19.25 -2.56
C THR A 92 5.10 19.02 -1.49
N LYS A 93 3.82 18.86 -1.89
CA LYS A 93 2.71 18.63 -0.94
C LYS A 93 2.74 17.23 -0.35
N LEU A 94 3.16 16.24 -1.13
CA LEU A 94 3.33 14.86 -0.66
C LEU A 94 4.41 14.79 0.41
N ILE A 95 5.57 15.40 0.16
CA ILE A 95 6.68 15.52 1.10
C ILE A 95 6.24 16.20 2.40
N LEU A 96 5.52 17.33 2.30
CA LEU A 96 5.02 18.04 3.49
C LEU A 96 4.04 17.18 4.30
N GLY A 97 3.16 16.45 3.62
CA GLY A 97 2.23 15.54 4.28
C GLY A 97 2.95 14.38 5.00
N ALA A 98 3.92 13.76 4.35
CA ALA A 98 4.68 12.68 4.94
C ALA A 98 5.58 13.17 6.10
N LYS A 99 6.20 14.35 6.01
CA LYS A 99 6.95 14.97 7.12
C LYS A 99 6.09 15.20 8.36
N ALA A 100 4.81 15.50 8.18
CA ALA A 100 3.90 15.66 9.32
C ALA A 100 3.62 14.34 10.05
N VAL A 101 3.67 13.21 9.34
CA VAL A 101 3.46 11.86 9.89
C VAL A 101 4.76 11.32 10.48
N TYR A 102 5.85 11.31 9.71
CA TYR A 102 7.11 10.64 10.05
C TYR A 102 8.11 11.52 10.78
N LYS A 103 7.83 12.84 10.89
CA LYS A 103 8.61 13.80 11.67
C LYS A 103 10.14 13.72 11.37
N GLU A 104 10.94 13.41 12.37
CA GLU A 104 12.41 13.36 12.30
C GLU A 104 12.94 12.16 11.47
N ASP A 105 12.15 11.12 11.33
CA ASP A 105 12.54 9.92 10.58
C ASP A 105 12.35 10.07 9.06
N PHE A 106 11.63 11.11 8.60
CA PHE A 106 11.27 11.28 7.19
C PHE A 106 12.46 11.19 6.25
N ASP A 107 13.52 11.95 6.51
CA ASP A 107 14.68 12.03 5.59
C ASP A 107 15.39 10.67 5.47
N LYS A 108 15.48 9.93 6.58
CA LYS A 108 16.06 8.57 6.58
C LYS A 108 15.19 7.56 5.84
N LEU A 109 13.86 7.69 5.93
CA LEU A 109 12.94 6.70 5.41
C LEU A 109 12.62 6.90 3.92
N PHE A 110 12.64 8.16 3.43
CA PHE A 110 12.05 8.47 2.14
C PHE A 110 12.89 9.36 1.22
N ASP A 111 13.84 10.15 1.74
CA ASP A 111 14.58 11.11 0.91
C ASP A 111 15.65 10.40 0.03
N PRO A 112 15.89 10.85 -1.21
CA PRO A 112 15.25 11.95 -1.92
C PRO A 112 14.01 11.53 -2.73
N ILE A 113 13.01 12.42 -2.77
CA ILE A 113 11.83 12.24 -3.62
C ILE A 113 11.94 13.21 -4.79
N LEU A 114 12.08 12.66 -6.00
CA LEU A 114 12.28 13.46 -7.21
C LEU A 114 10.97 13.68 -7.99
N PRO A 115 10.75 14.88 -8.56
CA PRO A 115 9.65 15.13 -9.47
C PRO A 115 9.83 14.35 -10.77
N ILE A 116 8.71 14.05 -11.45
CA ILE A 116 8.69 13.37 -12.74
C ILE A 116 8.16 14.36 -13.80
N GLU A 117 8.82 14.41 -14.96
CA GLU A 117 8.38 15.21 -16.10
C GLU A 117 6.95 14.85 -16.52
N GLU A 118 6.08 15.86 -16.68
CA GLU A 118 4.65 15.67 -16.96
C GLU A 118 4.39 14.81 -18.21
N GLU A 119 5.24 14.97 -19.24
CA GLU A 119 5.17 14.22 -20.49
C GLU A 119 5.37 12.71 -20.32
N ARG A 120 6.02 12.32 -19.23
CA ARG A 120 6.30 10.92 -18.88
C ARG A 120 5.29 10.34 -17.89
N VAL A 121 4.25 11.11 -17.51
CA VAL A 121 3.17 10.68 -16.62
C VAL A 121 1.92 10.40 -17.45
N ARG A 122 1.33 9.22 -17.25
CA ARG A 122 0.03 8.82 -17.83
C ARG A 122 -0.98 8.66 -16.70
N ILE A 123 -2.05 9.43 -16.81
CA ILE A 123 -3.20 9.32 -15.92
C ILE A 123 -4.04 8.15 -16.40
N VAL A 124 -4.36 7.24 -15.47
CA VAL A 124 -5.30 6.14 -15.70
C VAL A 124 -6.60 6.34 -14.94
N GLN A 125 -7.68 5.80 -15.48
CA GLN A 125 -9.02 5.83 -14.93
C GLN A 125 -9.58 4.41 -14.81
N HIS A 126 -10.68 4.27 -14.09
CA HIS A 126 -11.40 3.01 -13.96
C HIS A 126 -11.77 2.43 -15.33
N GLY A 127 -11.37 1.21 -15.60
CA GLY A 127 -11.62 0.50 -16.85
C GLY A 127 -10.60 0.75 -17.97
N ASP A 128 -9.64 1.66 -17.78
CA ASP A 128 -8.55 1.81 -18.74
C ASP A 128 -7.70 0.54 -18.80
N THR A 129 -7.04 0.32 -19.95
CA THR A 129 -6.22 -0.86 -20.19
C THR A 129 -4.84 -0.51 -20.71
N LEU A 130 -3.86 -1.34 -20.38
CA LEU A 130 -2.50 -1.30 -20.92
C LEU A 130 -2.12 -2.69 -21.44
N LYS A 131 -1.89 -2.81 -22.74
CA LYS A 131 -1.38 -4.03 -23.34
C LYS A 131 0.14 -4.04 -23.22
N ILE A 132 0.71 -5.04 -22.55
CA ILE A 132 2.17 -5.18 -22.33
C ILE A 132 2.77 -6.39 -23.05
N ALA A 133 1.94 -7.27 -23.61
CA ALA A 133 2.32 -8.35 -24.53
C ALA A 133 1.09 -8.76 -25.35
N GLU A 134 1.29 -9.64 -26.36
CA GLU A 134 0.19 -10.07 -27.24
C GLU A 134 -1.02 -10.61 -26.47
N GLU A 135 -0.76 -11.44 -25.46
CA GLU A 135 -1.81 -12.09 -24.65
C GLU A 135 -1.92 -11.53 -23.22
N ARG A 136 -1.29 -10.37 -22.93
CA ARG A 136 -1.27 -9.80 -21.59
C ARG A 136 -1.73 -8.36 -21.55
N ILE A 137 -2.89 -8.15 -20.95
CA ILE A 137 -3.53 -6.85 -20.77
C ILE A 137 -3.70 -6.58 -19.29
N LEU A 138 -3.25 -5.42 -18.86
CA LEU A 138 -3.50 -4.89 -17.52
C LEU A 138 -4.73 -3.99 -17.58
N THR A 139 -5.67 -4.16 -16.65
CA THR A 139 -6.86 -3.32 -16.52
C THR A 139 -6.85 -2.60 -15.18
N PHE A 140 -7.07 -1.29 -15.20
CA PHE A 140 -7.03 -0.43 -14.02
C PHE A 140 -8.42 -0.25 -13.41
N TYR A 141 -8.52 -0.35 -12.09
CA TYR A 141 -9.75 -0.15 -11.36
C TYR A 141 -9.56 0.85 -10.22
N ASP A 142 -10.44 1.85 -10.12
CA ASP A 142 -10.47 2.72 -8.95
C ASP A 142 -10.88 1.89 -7.73
N THR A 143 -10.02 1.86 -6.73
CA THR A 143 -10.23 1.10 -5.50
C THR A 143 -9.90 1.96 -4.28
N PRO A 144 -10.69 3.03 -4.04
CA PRO A 144 -10.50 3.89 -2.87
C PRO A 144 -10.82 3.15 -1.58
N GLY A 145 -10.36 3.72 -0.47
CA GLY A 145 -10.59 3.22 0.88
C GLY A 145 -9.39 3.45 1.77
N HIS A 146 -8.22 2.92 1.36
CA HIS A 146 -6.94 3.28 1.93
C HIS A 146 -6.56 4.72 1.54
N ALA A 147 -6.60 5.03 0.26
CA ALA A 147 -6.39 6.38 -0.27
C ALA A 147 -7.36 6.70 -1.41
N LYS A 148 -7.65 8.00 -1.63
CA LYS A 148 -8.53 8.46 -2.73
C LYS A 148 -7.87 8.40 -4.11
N HIS A 149 -6.59 8.18 -4.17
CA HIS A 149 -5.77 8.04 -5.38
C HIS A 149 -5.30 6.61 -5.59
N HIS A 150 -6.03 5.65 -5.04
CA HIS A 150 -5.69 4.24 -5.12
C HIS A 150 -6.35 3.57 -6.31
N ILE A 151 -5.56 2.75 -7.05
CA ILE A 151 -6.01 1.87 -8.11
C ILE A 151 -5.54 0.44 -7.83
N SER A 152 -6.33 -0.53 -8.25
CA SER A 152 -5.89 -1.92 -8.38
C SER A 152 -5.70 -2.28 -9.83
N ILE A 153 -4.79 -3.20 -10.14
CA ILE A 153 -4.42 -3.57 -11.51
C ILE A 153 -4.68 -5.05 -11.72
N HIS A 154 -5.65 -5.40 -12.54
CA HIS A 154 -5.91 -6.78 -12.93
C HIS A 154 -5.00 -7.19 -14.09
N ASP A 155 -4.39 -8.36 -13.98
CA ASP A 155 -3.55 -8.97 -14.99
C ASP A 155 -4.29 -10.13 -15.68
N SER A 156 -4.60 -9.96 -16.96
CA SER A 156 -5.36 -10.96 -17.72
C SER A 156 -4.63 -12.28 -17.88
N LEU A 157 -3.29 -12.29 -17.84
CA LEU A 157 -2.50 -13.51 -18.04
C LEU A 157 -2.57 -14.46 -16.84
N THR A 158 -2.57 -13.90 -15.63
CA THR A 158 -2.56 -14.68 -14.37
C THR A 158 -3.92 -14.74 -13.70
N ASN A 159 -4.93 -14.03 -14.23
CA ASN A 159 -6.19 -13.74 -13.55
C ASN A 159 -5.95 -13.24 -12.11
N GLY A 160 -4.86 -12.50 -11.92
CA GLY A 160 -4.47 -11.95 -10.64
C GLY A 160 -4.68 -10.44 -10.56
N ILE A 161 -4.69 -9.89 -9.34
CA ILE A 161 -4.88 -8.47 -9.12
C ILE A 161 -3.85 -7.91 -8.16
N PHE A 162 -3.20 -6.81 -8.53
CA PHE A 162 -2.33 -6.02 -7.67
C PHE A 162 -3.20 -5.03 -6.91
N THR A 163 -3.22 -5.15 -5.61
CA THR A 163 -4.19 -4.45 -4.76
C THR A 163 -3.61 -3.33 -3.94
N GLY A 164 -2.26 -3.12 -4.01
CA GLY A 164 -1.63 -2.19 -3.08
C GLY A 164 -2.12 -2.45 -1.66
N ASP A 165 -2.65 -1.41 -1.02
CA ASP A 165 -3.10 -1.45 0.38
C ASP A 165 -4.61 -1.48 0.56
N THR A 166 -5.39 -1.44 -0.54
CA THR A 166 -6.84 -1.24 -0.43
C THR A 166 -7.59 -2.39 0.21
N ILE A 167 -7.04 -3.61 0.17
CA ILE A 167 -7.62 -4.79 0.84
C ILE A 167 -6.74 -5.31 1.97
N GLY A 168 -5.77 -4.50 2.41
CA GLY A 168 -4.93 -4.79 3.56
C GLY A 168 -3.50 -5.15 3.22
N ILE A 169 -2.76 -5.47 4.27
CA ILE A 169 -1.34 -5.85 4.29
C ILE A 169 -1.25 -7.34 4.56
N TYR A 170 -0.40 -8.05 3.80
CA TYR A 170 -0.06 -9.44 4.03
C TYR A 170 1.22 -9.55 4.87
N TYR A 171 1.11 -10.14 6.04
CA TYR A 171 2.27 -10.42 6.92
C TYR A 171 2.88 -11.78 6.56
N ARG A 172 3.52 -11.82 5.39
CA ARG A 172 4.01 -13.06 4.77
C ARG A 172 5.01 -13.83 5.64
N GLU A 173 5.78 -13.16 6.46
CA GLU A 173 6.76 -13.80 7.36
C GLU A 173 6.13 -14.81 8.31
N LEU A 174 4.82 -14.68 8.62
CA LEU A 174 4.06 -15.66 9.40
C LEU A 174 3.81 -16.98 8.67
N ALA A 175 3.93 -17.00 7.34
CA ALA A 175 3.80 -18.25 6.57
C ALA A 175 4.86 -19.29 6.98
N ASN A 176 6.02 -18.86 7.48
CA ASN A 176 7.08 -19.73 7.99
C ASN A 176 6.64 -20.55 9.23
N VAL A 177 5.62 -20.08 9.94
CA VAL A 177 5.00 -20.79 11.09
C VAL A 177 3.59 -21.30 10.76
N GLY A 178 3.22 -21.31 9.47
CA GLY A 178 1.94 -21.85 8.99
C GLY A 178 0.73 -20.95 9.28
N VAL A 179 0.95 -19.66 9.49
CA VAL A 179 -0.11 -18.67 9.75
C VAL A 179 -0.18 -17.67 8.60
N GLU A 180 -1.39 -17.36 8.17
CA GLU A 180 -1.68 -16.27 7.23
C GLU A 180 -2.39 -15.15 7.98
N LEU A 181 -1.86 -13.94 7.91
CA LEU A 181 -2.44 -12.75 8.52
C LEU A 181 -2.55 -11.64 7.49
N TYR A 182 -3.77 -11.12 7.36
CA TYR A 182 -4.11 -9.98 6.52
C TYR A 182 -4.83 -8.93 7.37
N LEU A 183 -4.23 -7.73 7.54
CA LEU A 183 -4.81 -6.66 8.34
C LEU A 183 -5.12 -5.44 7.47
N PRO A 184 -6.18 -4.68 7.78
CA PRO A 184 -6.49 -3.46 7.05
C PRO A 184 -5.38 -2.42 7.21
N SER A 185 -5.02 -1.74 6.11
CA SER A 185 -4.12 -0.58 6.12
C SER A 185 -4.97 0.69 6.17
N THR A 186 -4.97 1.35 7.31
CA THR A 186 -5.86 2.49 7.60
C THR A 186 -5.10 3.79 7.80
N SER A 187 -3.98 3.98 7.10
CA SER A 187 -3.07 5.11 7.28
C SER A 187 -3.72 6.49 7.02
N PRO A 188 -3.22 7.57 7.66
CA PRO A 188 -3.71 8.92 7.39
C PRO A 188 -3.30 9.37 5.97
N SER A 189 -3.98 10.27 5.30
CA SER A 189 -5.07 11.13 5.79
C SER A 189 -6.36 10.91 5.03
N GLN A 190 -6.50 9.82 4.27
CA GLN A 190 -7.59 9.64 3.30
C GLN A 190 -8.39 8.36 3.52
N PHE A 191 -8.13 7.68 4.62
CA PHE A 191 -8.84 6.45 4.99
C PHE A 191 -10.36 6.63 5.03
N GLN A 192 -11.08 5.70 4.41
CA GLN A 192 -12.54 5.64 4.36
C GLN A 192 -13.00 4.18 4.41
N PRO A 193 -13.51 3.69 5.56
CA PRO A 193 -13.83 2.28 5.74
C PRO A 193 -14.90 1.76 4.79
N ASP A 194 -15.97 2.53 4.54
CA ASP A 194 -17.04 2.11 3.63
C ASP A 194 -16.56 1.98 2.19
N ALA A 195 -15.65 2.87 1.76
CA ALA A 195 -15.04 2.79 0.44
C ALA A 195 -14.09 1.59 0.33
N MET A 196 -13.36 1.24 1.41
CA MET A 196 -12.50 0.06 1.45
C MET A 196 -13.32 -1.23 1.29
N ILE A 197 -14.44 -1.35 1.99
CA ILE A 197 -15.37 -2.48 1.82
C ILE A 197 -15.97 -2.53 0.41
N ALA A 198 -16.36 -1.40 -0.15
CA ALA A 198 -16.86 -1.34 -1.52
C ALA A 198 -15.81 -1.79 -2.54
N SER A 199 -14.56 -1.35 -2.38
CA SER A 199 -13.42 -1.78 -3.22
C SER A 199 -13.14 -3.27 -3.08
N LYS A 200 -13.15 -3.81 -1.84
CA LYS A 200 -13.03 -5.25 -1.60
C LYS A 200 -14.16 -6.03 -2.31
N ASN A 201 -15.42 -5.59 -2.18
CA ASN A 201 -16.55 -6.26 -2.81
C ASN A 201 -16.45 -6.23 -4.35
N HIS A 202 -15.95 -5.13 -4.92
CA HIS A 202 -15.70 -5.04 -6.34
C HIS A 202 -14.62 -6.04 -6.78
N ILE A 203 -13.46 -6.08 -6.10
CA ILE A 203 -12.39 -7.04 -6.39
C ILE A 203 -12.89 -8.48 -6.24
N GLN A 204 -13.62 -8.78 -5.18
CA GLN A 204 -14.20 -10.10 -4.95
C GLN A 204 -15.15 -10.53 -6.09
N SER A 205 -15.91 -9.59 -6.67
CA SER A 205 -16.81 -9.87 -7.79
C SER A 205 -16.11 -10.20 -9.11
N MET A 206 -14.79 -9.96 -9.20
CA MET A 206 -13.99 -10.25 -10.38
C MET A 206 -13.52 -11.71 -10.45
N ASP A 207 -13.69 -12.48 -9.38
CA ASP A 207 -13.33 -13.90 -9.28
C ASP A 207 -11.86 -14.17 -9.68
N VAL A 208 -10.96 -13.41 -9.06
CA VAL A 208 -9.52 -13.52 -9.32
C VAL A 208 -8.90 -14.73 -8.63
N ASP A 209 -7.86 -15.30 -9.23
CA ASP A 209 -7.16 -16.48 -8.69
C ASP A 209 -6.05 -16.10 -7.70
N THR A 210 -5.52 -14.89 -7.80
CA THR A 210 -4.37 -14.44 -7.00
C THR A 210 -4.46 -12.96 -6.66
N ILE A 211 -4.14 -12.63 -5.42
CA ILE A 211 -3.95 -11.26 -4.95
C ILE A 211 -2.45 -11.01 -4.79
N TYR A 212 -1.96 -9.94 -5.41
CA TYR A 212 -0.60 -9.43 -5.29
C TYR A 212 -0.64 -8.18 -4.40
N PHE A 213 0.02 -8.24 -3.23
CA PHE A 213 0.02 -7.17 -2.25
C PHE A 213 1.16 -6.17 -2.49
N GLY A 214 0.95 -4.91 -2.18
CA GLY A 214 2.00 -3.90 -2.13
C GLY A 214 3.00 -4.21 -1.01
N HIS A 215 2.48 -4.58 0.16
CA HIS A 215 3.28 -5.11 1.27
C HIS A 215 3.53 -6.61 1.08
N TYR A 216 4.43 -6.89 0.22
CA TYR A 216 5.12 -8.09 -0.23
C TYR A 216 4.31 -9.39 -0.32
N GLY A 217 4.43 -9.99 -1.50
CA GLY A 217 3.98 -11.34 -1.75
C GLY A 217 2.61 -11.44 -2.37
N ALA A 218 2.25 -12.68 -2.67
CA ALA A 218 1.00 -13.03 -3.32
C ALA A 218 0.27 -14.09 -2.50
N SER A 219 -1.05 -14.07 -2.56
CA SER A 219 -1.89 -15.12 -1.99
C SER A 219 -2.88 -15.65 -3.03
N SER A 220 -2.96 -16.98 -3.13
CA SER A 220 -4.04 -17.67 -3.84
C SER A 220 -5.22 -18.02 -2.92
N HIS A 221 -5.12 -17.74 -1.62
CA HIS A 221 -6.20 -17.93 -0.66
C HIS A 221 -7.11 -16.69 -0.62
N VAL A 222 -7.57 -16.25 -1.80
CA VAL A 222 -8.30 -14.99 -1.99
C VAL A 222 -9.51 -14.84 -1.08
N THR A 223 -10.24 -15.94 -0.83
CA THR A 223 -11.39 -15.94 0.10
C THR A 223 -10.96 -15.61 1.53
N GLU A 224 -9.82 -16.14 1.97
CA GLU A 224 -9.31 -15.88 3.31
C GLU A 224 -8.89 -14.41 3.48
N VAL A 225 -8.28 -13.82 2.44
CA VAL A 225 -7.95 -12.39 2.43
C VAL A 225 -9.21 -11.54 2.65
N TYR A 226 -10.28 -11.81 1.90
CA TYR A 226 -11.55 -11.08 2.04
C TYR A 226 -12.18 -11.27 3.42
N ASN A 227 -12.20 -12.51 3.94
CA ASN A 227 -12.76 -12.82 5.25
C ASN A 227 -12.01 -12.10 6.37
N GLN A 228 -10.67 -12.05 6.31
CA GLN A 228 -9.88 -11.38 7.33
C GLN A 228 -10.06 -9.86 7.27
N LEU A 229 -10.15 -9.25 6.09
CA LEU A 229 -10.45 -7.83 5.99
C LEU A 229 -11.85 -7.51 6.56
N GLU A 230 -12.86 -8.33 6.24
CA GLU A 230 -14.21 -8.17 6.78
C GLU A 230 -14.27 -8.38 8.31
N HIS A 231 -13.39 -9.20 8.85
CA HIS A 231 -13.27 -9.42 10.29
C HIS A 231 -12.55 -8.27 10.98
N TRP A 232 -11.37 -7.89 10.50
CA TRP A 232 -10.50 -6.94 11.19
C TRP A 232 -10.92 -5.47 11.03
N LEU A 233 -11.40 -5.07 9.85
CA LEU A 233 -11.73 -3.67 9.60
C LEU A 233 -12.80 -3.13 10.56
N PRO A 234 -13.93 -3.83 10.82
CA PRO A 234 -14.90 -3.40 11.83
C PRO A 234 -14.30 -3.32 13.23
N ILE A 235 -13.39 -4.23 13.59
CA ILE A 235 -12.70 -4.22 14.89
C ILE A 235 -11.84 -2.96 15.02
N PHE A 236 -11.07 -2.63 14.00
CA PHE A 236 -10.23 -1.44 13.95
C PHE A 236 -11.08 -0.17 14.10
N VAL A 237 -12.12 -0.04 13.29
CA VAL A 237 -12.99 1.15 13.28
C VAL A 237 -13.77 1.29 14.60
N GLN A 238 -14.35 0.21 15.12
CA GLN A 238 -15.11 0.24 16.36
C GLN A 238 -14.22 0.56 17.57
N THR A 239 -13.04 -0.07 17.67
CA THR A 239 -12.07 0.23 18.74
C THR A 239 -11.60 1.68 18.64
N GLY A 240 -11.36 2.18 17.41
CA GLY A 240 -11.00 3.57 17.18
C GLY A 240 -12.08 4.55 17.60
N LYS A 241 -13.36 4.25 17.33
CA LYS A 241 -14.48 5.06 17.78
C LYS A 241 -14.54 5.16 19.31
N GLU A 242 -14.43 4.02 19.99
CA GLU A 242 -14.46 3.98 21.47
C GLU A 242 -13.31 4.78 22.10
N VAL A 243 -12.11 4.74 21.48
CA VAL A 243 -10.96 5.53 21.91
C VAL A 243 -11.18 6.99 21.61
N PHE A 244 -11.63 7.35 20.41
CA PHE A 244 -11.88 8.74 20.01
C PHE A 244 -12.91 9.43 20.93
N GLU A 245 -13.97 8.73 21.35
CA GLU A 245 -14.98 9.25 22.29
C GLU A 245 -14.42 9.46 23.70
N LYS A 246 -13.31 8.82 24.07
CA LYS A 246 -12.72 8.86 25.41
C LYS A 246 -11.56 9.85 25.54
N TYR A 247 -10.79 10.08 24.49
CA TYR A 247 -9.58 10.90 24.50
C TYR A 247 -9.79 12.15 23.63
N ASN A 248 -9.36 13.31 24.12
CA ASN A 248 -9.47 14.59 23.41
C ASN A 248 -8.17 14.96 22.67
N ASP A 249 -7.04 14.40 23.08
CA ASP A 249 -5.74 14.65 22.46
C ASP A 249 -5.46 13.60 21.39
N PHE A 250 -4.96 14.05 20.23
CA PHE A 250 -4.73 13.19 19.08
C PHE A 250 -3.64 12.14 19.35
N ASP A 251 -2.52 12.55 19.94
CA ASP A 251 -1.38 11.66 20.19
C ASP A 251 -1.72 10.64 21.30
N GLU A 252 -2.44 11.07 22.36
CA GLU A 252 -2.92 10.15 23.40
C GLU A 252 -3.92 9.14 22.86
N ALA A 253 -4.87 9.59 22.04
CA ALA A 253 -5.85 8.71 21.38
C ALA A 253 -5.17 7.70 20.46
N THR A 254 -4.21 8.16 19.64
CA THR A 254 -3.44 7.29 18.72
C THR A 254 -2.70 6.20 19.51
N LYS A 255 -1.99 6.56 20.55
CA LYS A 255 -1.23 5.61 21.39
C LYS A 255 -2.14 4.62 22.12
N ALA A 256 -3.28 5.08 22.63
CA ALA A 256 -4.26 4.20 23.27
C ALA A 256 -4.86 3.21 22.26
N LEU A 257 -5.20 3.67 21.05
CA LEU A 257 -5.71 2.82 20.00
C LEU A 257 -4.68 1.81 19.52
N GLN A 258 -3.44 2.22 19.28
CA GLN A 258 -2.33 1.33 18.94
C GLN A 258 -2.22 0.19 19.95
N THR A 259 -2.19 0.51 21.23
CA THR A 259 -2.09 -0.49 22.32
C THR A 259 -3.24 -1.49 22.27
N LEU A 260 -4.48 -1.02 22.15
CA LEU A 260 -5.66 -1.89 22.12
C LEU A 260 -5.71 -2.78 20.88
N LEU A 261 -5.32 -2.27 19.72
CA LEU A 261 -5.25 -3.05 18.48
C LEU A 261 -4.14 -4.10 18.57
N MET A 262 -2.95 -3.72 19.06
CA MET A 262 -1.84 -4.65 19.29
C MET A 262 -2.23 -5.78 20.25
N ASP A 263 -2.94 -5.48 21.34
CA ASP A 263 -3.44 -6.49 22.28
C ASP A 263 -4.39 -7.51 21.61
N LYS A 264 -5.30 -7.01 20.75
CA LYS A 264 -6.25 -7.86 20.01
C LYS A 264 -5.51 -8.75 19.01
N ILE A 265 -4.58 -8.20 18.25
CA ILE A 265 -3.78 -8.91 17.25
C ILE A 265 -2.88 -9.95 17.94
N SER A 266 -2.17 -9.56 19.00
CA SER A 266 -1.30 -10.45 19.77
C SER A 266 -2.10 -11.60 20.40
N SER A 267 -3.30 -11.32 20.93
CA SER A 267 -4.20 -12.37 21.44
C SER A 267 -4.65 -13.35 20.35
N HIS A 268 -4.88 -12.85 19.12
CA HIS A 268 -5.21 -13.70 17.97
C HIS A 268 -4.01 -14.56 17.57
N LEU A 269 -2.81 -13.98 17.42
CA LEU A 269 -1.61 -14.71 17.07
C LEU A 269 -1.20 -15.75 18.11
N THR A 270 -1.40 -15.46 19.40
CA THR A 270 -1.18 -16.41 20.49
C THR A 270 -2.08 -17.63 20.36
N LYS A 271 -3.35 -17.47 19.98
CA LYS A 271 -4.28 -18.59 19.73
C LYS A 271 -3.86 -19.45 18.53
N LEU A 272 -3.13 -18.85 17.59
CA LEU A 272 -2.54 -19.54 16.44
C LEU A 272 -1.14 -20.12 16.74
N ASN A 273 -0.70 -20.08 18.00
CA ASN A 273 0.61 -20.54 18.47
C ASN A 273 1.81 -19.82 17.85
N VAL A 274 1.66 -18.56 17.44
CA VAL A 274 2.80 -17.73 17.03
C VAL A 274 3.62 -17.37 18.26
N PRO A 275 4.96 -17.61 18.26
CA PRO A 275 5.81 -17.26 19.38
C PRO A 275 5.78 -15.77 19.71
N SER A 276 5.78 -15.40 20.98
CA SER A 276 5.71 -14.00 21.41
C SER A 276 6.96 -13.16 21.06
N ASP A 277 8.05 -13.82 20.72
CA ASP A 277 9.33 -13.23 20.25
C ASP A 277 9.49 -13.27 18.72
N HIS A 278 8.43 -13.62 17.97
CA HIS A 278 8.46 -13.64 16.52
C HIS A 278 8.68 -12.23 15.96
N SER A 279 9.51 -12.12 14.90
CA SER A 279 9.91 -10.83 14.28
C SER A 279 8.72 -10.00 13.79
N VAL A 280 7.60 -10.63 13.44
CA VAL A 280 6.38 -9.95 12.97
C VAL A 280 5.90 -8.84 13.91
N TYR A 281 6.09 -9.00 15.22
CA TYR A 281 5.65 -7.98 16.17
C TYR A 281 6.37 -6.63 16.00
N ASN A 282 7.60 -6.62 15.47
CA ASN A 282 8.32 -5.38 15.18
C ASN A 282 7.65 -4.60 14.04
N ILE A 283 7.23 -5.31 12.98
CA ILE A 283 6.53 -4.70 11.84
C ILE A 283 5.12 -4.29 12.24
N LEU A 284 4.40 -5.17 12.93
CA LEU A 284 3.05 -4.88 13.43
C LEU A 284 3.02 -3.62 14.29
N HIS A 285 4.02 -3.39 15.13
CA HIS A 285 4.08 -2.18 15.96
C HIS A 285 4.05 -0.91 15.13
N LEU A 286 4.86 -0.84 14.07
CA LEU A 286 4.92 0.31 13.18
C LEU A 286 3.61 0.46 12.38
N ASP A 287 3.15 -0.62 11.75
CA ASP A 287 1.96 -0.58 10.89
C ASP A 287 0.70 -0.24 11.67
N ILE A 288 0.58 -0.75 12.89
CA ILE A 288 -0.58 -0.46 13.75
C ILE A 288 -0.51 0.95 14.34
N GLU A 289 0.67 1.51 14.57
CA GLU A 289 0.81 2.92 14.94
C GLU A 289 0.27 3.83 13.81
N ILE A 290 0.73 3.63 12.58
CA ILE A 290 0.27 4.39 11.42
C ILE A 290 -1.23 4.17 11.17
N SER A 291 -1.71 2.94 11.31
CA SER A 291 -3.13 2.63 11.18
C SER A 291 -3.98 3.31 12.25
N ALA A 292 -3.51 3.35 13.49
CA ALA A 292 -4.19 4.06 14.58
C ALA A 292 -4.29 5.57 14.30
N MET A 293 -3.20 6.19 13.82
CA MET A 293 -3.21 7.60 13.41
C MET A 293 -4.30 7.88 12.37
N GLY A 294 -4.42 7.03 11.36
CA GLY A 294 -5.39 7.22 10.29
C GLY A 294 -6.84 7.05 10.74
N ILE A 295 -7.10 6.15 11.68
CA ILE A 295 -8.44 5.99 12.26
C ILE A 295 -8.83 7.21 13.12
N ILE A 296 -7.93 7.71 13.95
CA ILE A 296 -8.18 8.92 14.75
C ILE A 296 -8.36 10.15 13.86
N ASP A 297 -7.54 10.29 12.79
CA ASP A 297 -7.70 11.35 11.78
C ASP A 297 -9.08 11.26 11.08
N TYR A 298 -9.52 10.05 10.74
CA TYR A 298 -10.84 9.82 10.14
C TYR A 298 -11.98 10.34 11.04
N PHE A 299 -12.00 9.97 12.32
CA PHE A 299 -13.03 10.44 13.25
C PHE A 299 -12.93 11.95 13.51
N THR A 300 -11.73 12.50 13.62
CA THR A 300 -11.49 13.95 13.75
C THR A 300 -12.11 14.73 12.58
N LYS A 301 -11.95 14.21 11.35
CA LYS A 301 -12.53 14.84 10.15
C LYS A 301 -14.04 14.71 10.10
N GLN A 302 -14.59 13.58 10.52
CA GLN A 302 -16.04 13.39 10.62
C GLN A 302 -16.67 14.39 11.62
N GLU A 303 -16.08 14.55 12.80
CA GLU A 303 -16.56 15.49 13.81
C GLU A 303 -16.56 16.95 13.29
N LYS A 304 -15.45 17.37 12.65
CA LYS A 304 -15.35 18.70 12.03
C LYS A 304 -16.40 18.92 10.94
N ALA A 305 -16.65 17.92 10.10
CA ALA A 305 -17.67 18.01 9.05
C ALA A 305 -19.09 18.18 9.65
N ASN A 306 -19.41 17.41 10.70
CA ASN A 306 -20.70 17.49 11.38
C ASN A 306 -20.89 18.83 12.11
N SER A 307 -19.82 19.38 12.69
CA SER A 307 -19.84 20.69 13.37
C SER A 307 -20.00 21.89 12.43
N THR A 308 -19.68 21.71 11.15
CA THR A 308 -19.81 22.77 10.12
C THR A 308 -21.22 22.83 9.50
N ILE A 309 -22.02 21.77 9.67
CA ILE A 309 -23.37 21.66 9.12
C ILE A 309 -24.43 22.20 10.12
N ASN A 310 -24.09 22.29 11.40
CA ASN A 310 -24.93 22.84 12.47
C ASN A 310 -24.58 24.31 12.75
#